data_87e7d5d59ccb4c283beb58ec7aa07767
#
_entry.id   87e7d5d59ccb4c283beb58ec7aa07767
#
_cell.length_a   1.000
_cell.length_b   1.000
_cell.length_c   1.000
_cell.angle_alpha   90.00
_cell.angle_beta   90.00
_cell.angle_gamma   90.00
#
_symmetry.space_group_name_H-M   'P 1'
#
loop_
_entity.id
_entity.type
_entity.pdbx_description
1 polymer ?
#
loop_
_entity_poly.entity_id
_entity_poly.type
_entity_poly.pdbx_seq_one_letter_code
_entity_poly.pdbx_strand_id
1 'polypeptide(L)'
;MNHISTYALTVEPTTKMGRQIAAGTLPKPNDDDEAAKYEIADDLFAAAGLEWYEVSNWARPGYESQHNLGYWRNVDWAGLGPGAHSHYNAVTEADHPQSASLTAPAGGGKSEAIASASADGQANAELGMINAHGNNSQEIHAPAGGGCPADAGLGVVSVSHGLRSWDIAHPRLWGTAINENRVPWADSETITPEENLEELIMLGLRLHEGLDLDRINRAINDAGMSSTPQTLRTVSVDQLAPMISEGLITVSDNHRVVPTRRGRLLNDAVIEQFFDFVGV
;
A
#
# COMPACT_ATOMS: atom_id res chain seq x y z
N MET A 1 19.35 -22.22 -3.16
CA MET A 1 18.71 -21.00 -2.68
C MET A 1 17.59 -20.65 -3.66
N ASN A 2 16.39 -20.34 -3.18
CA ASN A 2 15.22 -20.11 -4.03
C ASN A 2 14.75 -18.65 -4.01
N HIS A 3 15.19 -17.88 -3.04
CA HIS A 3 14.82 -16.46 -2.85
C HIS A 3 15.97 -15.70 -2.20
N ILE A 4 16.15 -14.43 -2.55
CA ILE A 4 17.13 -13.53 -1.95
C ILE A 4 16.56 -12.11 -1.90
N SER A 5 16.84 -11.42 -0.80
CA SER A 5 16.56 -10.00 -0.60
C SER A 5 17.88 -9.24 -0.51
N THR A 6 17.99 -8.11 -1.22
CA THR A 6 19.20 -7.28 -1.25
C THR A 6 18.78 -5.82 -1.22
N TYR A 7 19.06 -5.14 -0.13
CA TYR A 7 18.64 -3.76 0.09
C TYR A 7 19.80 -2.79 -0.07
N ALA A 8 19.54 -1.61 -0.66
CA ALA A 8 20.41 -0.46 -0.51
C ALA A 8 20.40 0.01 0.95
N LEU A 9 21.55 0.48 1.43
CA LEU A 9 21.68 0.92 2.83
C LEU A 9 21.01 2.28 3.03
N THR A 10 19.86 2.32 3.67
CA THR A 10 19.26 3.55 4.16
C THR A 10 19.88 3.96 5.50
N VAL A 11 20.42 5.16 5.57
CA VAL A 11 21.07 5.68 6.77
C VAL A 11 20.11 6.51 7.61
N GLU A 12 19.63 5.93 8.70
CA GLU A 12 18.76 6.62 9.65
C GLU A 12 19.55 7.62 10.51
N PRO A 13 19.21 8.93 10.52
CA PRO A 13 19.96 9.98 11.22
C PRO A 13 20.11 9.74 12.72
N THR A 14 19.11 9.11 13.35
CA THR A 14 19.06 8.84 14.80
C THR A 14 19.92 7.68 15.23
N THR A 15 20.41 6.85 14.31
CA THR A 15 21.25 5.69 14.59
C THR A 15 22.69 6.10 14.93
N LYS A 16 23.47 5.15 15.47
CA LYS A 16 24.90 5.38 15.68
C LYS A 16 25.62 5.70 14.36
N MET A 17 25.29 4.96 13.28
CA MET A 17 25.86 5.16 11.96
C MET A 17 25.48 6.54 11.41
N GLY A 18 24.21 6.94 11.49
CA GLY A 18 23.77 8.25 11.03
C GLY A 18 24.50 9.39 11.71
N ARG A 19 24.70 9.32 13.05
CA ARG A 19 25.49 10.31 13.79
C ARG A 19 26.96 10.32 13.38
N GLN A 20 27.58 9.17 13.08
CA GLN A 20 28.95 9.10 12.64
C GLN A 20 29.15 9.68 11.24
N ILE A 21 28.20 9.47 10.32
CA ILE A 21 28.19 10.07 8.98
C ILE A 21 27.96 11.60 9.09
N ALA A 22 27.02 12.05 9.90
CA ALA A 22 26.77 13.47 10.12
C ALA A 22 28.00 14.18 10.74
N ALA A 23 28.77 13.48 11.59
CA ALA A 23 30.01 13.98 12.18
C ALA A 23 31.25 13.85 11.23
N GLY A 24 31.08 13.29 10.03
CA GLY A 24 32.18 13.08 9.07
C GLY A 24 33.16 11.99 9.46
N THR A 25 32.85 11.16 10.47
CA THR A 25 33.72 10.05 10.91
C THR A 25 33.53 8.77 10.08
N LEU A 26 32.42 8.66 9.37
CA LEU A 26 32.17 7.68 8.34
C LEU A 26 31.74 8.37 7.03
N PRO A 27 32.13 7.82 5.87
CA PRO A 27 31.66 8.33 4.59
C PRO A 27 30.16 8.06 4.44
N LYS A 28 29.43 8.96 3.74
CA LYS A 28 28.06 8.70 3.27
C LYS A 28 28.13 7.61 2.19
N PRO A 29 27.14 6.69 2.13
CA PRO A 29 26.96 5.83 0.97
C PRO A 29 26.96 6.65 -0.33
N ASN A 30 27.52 6.07 -1.38
CA ASN A 30 27.61 6.71 -2.70
C ASN A 30 26.57 6.08 -3.63
N ASP A 31 25.69 6.88 -4.17
CA ASP A 31 24.54 6.44 -4.96
C ASP A 31 24.97 5.70 -6.25
N ASP A 32 26.07 6.14 -6.92
CA ASP A 32 26.61 5.47 -8.09
C ASP A 32 27.19 4.09 -7.75
N ASP A 33 27.86 3.97 -6.59
CA ASP A 33 28.40 2.69 -6.10
C ASP A 33 27.27 1.74 -5.70
N GLU A 34 26.19 2.24 -5.11
CA GLU A 34 25.00 1.44 -4.80
C GLU A 34 24.31 0.96 -6.08
N ALA A 35 24.14 1.82 -7.08
CA ALA A 35 23.60 1.44 -8.40
C ALA A 35 24.45 0.36 -9.08
N ALA A 36 25.78 0.54 -9.09
CA ALA A 36 26.69 -0.45 -9.65
C ALA A 36 26.62 -1.81 -8.93
N LYS A 37 26.51 -1.81 -7.60
CA LYS A 37 26.33 -3.02 -6.79
C LYS A 37 24.99 -3.70 -7.08
N TYR A 38 23.91 -2.91 -7.27
CA TYR A 38 22.62 -3.45 -7.65
C TYR A 38 22.69 -4.16 -9.00
N GLU A 39 23.33 -3.56 -10.00
CA GLU A 39 23.50 -4.17 -11.32
C GLU A 39 24.32 -5.47 -11.26
N ILE A 40 25.41 -5.48 -10.50
CA ILE A 40 26.23 -6.69 -10.29
C ILE A 40 25.41 -7.79 -9.60
N ALA A 41 24.62 -7.43 -8.59
CA ALA A 41 23.77 -8.37 -7.88
C ALA A 41 22.70 -8.97 -8.80
N ASP A 42 22.03 -8.14 -9.59
CA ASP A 42 21.02 -8.54 -10.58
C ASP A 42 21.60 -9.56 -11.58
N ASP A 43 22.80 -9.29 -12.15
CA ASP A 43 23.50 -10.20 -13.07
C ASP A 43 23.85 -11.55 -12.40
N LEU A 44 24.36 -11.51 -11.18
CA LEU A 44 24.73 -12.72 -10.44
C LEU A 44 23.50 -13.56 -10.09
N PHE A 45 22.40 -12.93 -9.69
CA PHE A 45 21.16 -13.61 -9.36
C PHE A 45 20.51 -14.21 -10.59
N ALA A 46 20.48 -13.48 -11.71
CA ALA A 46 20.00 -13.99 -12.99
C ALA A 46 20.82 -15.21 -13.45
N ALA A 47 22.16 -15.14 -13.35
CA ALA A 47 23.05 -16.28 -13.66
C ALA A 47 22.81 -17.50 -12.74
N ALA A 48 22.31 -17.28 -11.52
CA ALA A 48 21.91 -18.33 -10.58
C ALA A 48 20.48 -18.85 -10.80
N GLY A 49 19.74 -18.31 -11.78
CA GLY A 49 18.36 -18.67 -12.10
C GLY A 49 17.34 -18.07 -11.13
N LEU A 50 17.64 -16.93 -10.56
CA LEU A 50 16.72 -16.09 -9.81
C LEU A 50 16.29 -14.93 -10.68
N GLU A 51 15.01 -14.61 -10.67
CA GLU A 51 14.41 -13.52 -11.43
C GLU A 51 14.00 -12.39 -10.47
N TRP A 52 14.27 -11.15 -10.85
CA TRP A 52 13.75 -10.00 -10.14
C TRP A 52 12.22 -10.00 -10.21
N TYR A 53 11.53 -9.88 -9.07
CA TYR A 53 10.07 -9.82 -9.07
C TYR A 53 9.49 -8.55 -8.40
N GLU A 54 10.25 -7.89 -7.53
CA GLU A 54 9.94 -6.57 -6.96
C GLU A 54 11.23 -5.92 -6.42
N VAL A 55 11.19 -4.65 -6.06
CA VAL A 55 12.26 -3.67 -5.76
C VAL A 55 13.63 -4.28 -5.41
N SER A 56 13.69 -5.02 -4.30
CA SER A 56 14.92 -5.54 -3.70
C SER A 56 14.92 -7.07 -3.58
N ASN A 57 14.03 -7.76 -4.30
CA ASN A 57 13.82 -9.19 -4.17
C ASN A 57 13.88 -9.94 -5.50
N TRP A 58 14.58 -11.07 -5.45
CA TRP A 58 14.74 -12.03 -6.55
C TRP A 58 14.33 -13.41 -6.09
N ALA A 59 13.66 -14.17 -6.93
CA ALA A 59 13.23 -15.53 -6.63
C ALA A 59 13.32 -16.43 -7.86
N ARG A 60 13.38 -17.73 -7.65
CA ARG A 60 13.05 -18.68 -8.72
C ARG A 60 11.55 -18.59 -8.99
N PRO A 61 11.10 -18.79 -10.23
CA PRO A 61 9.67 -18.84 -10.54
C PRO A 61 8.90 -19.76 -9.58
N GLY A 62 7.84 -19.21 -8.95
CA GLY A 62 7.02 -19.89 -7.96
C GLY A 62 7.53 -19.84 -6.51
N TYR A 63 8.63 -19.13 -6.25
CA TYR A 63 9.17 -18.92 -4.90
C TYR A 63 9.14 -17.44 -4.47
N GLU A 64 8.41 -16.61 -5.19
CA GLU A 64 8.17 -15.20 -4.84
C GLU A 64 7.44 -15.12 -3.51
N SER A 65 7.82 -14.16 -2.67
CA SER A 65 7.10 -13.89 -1.41
C SER A 65 5.70 -13.38 -1.70
N GLN A 66 4.68 -14.22 -1.48
CA GLN A 66 3.28 -13.83 -1.66
C GLN A 66 2.87 -12.71 -0.70
N HIS A 67 3.50 -12.65 0.46
CA HIS A 67 3.35 -11.58 1.42
C HIS A 67 3.80 -10.23 0.82
N ASN A 68 5.02 -10.13 0.27
CA ASN A 68 5.52 -8.93 -0.36
C ASN A 68 4.67 -8.53 -1.57
N LEU A 69 4.34 -9.50 -2.42
CA LEU A 69 3.48 -9.27 -3.57
C LEU A 69 2.09 -8.76 -3.17
N GLY A 70 1.55 -9.20 -2.04
CA GLY A 70 0.29 -8.71 -1.51
C GLY A 70 0.33 -7.19 -1.27
N TYR A 71 1.41 -6.69 -0.64
CA TYR A 71 1.58 -5.24 -0.47
C TYR A 71 1.70 -4.48 -1.79
N TRP A 72 2.59 -4.93 -2.68
CA TRP A 72 2.82 -4.27 -3.96
C TRP A 72 1.60 -4.29 -4.88
N ARG A 73 0.72 -5.29 -4.75
CA ARG A 73 -0.55 -5.38 -5.47
C ARG A 73 -1.68 -4.57 -4.83
N ASN A 74 -1.40 -3.93 -3.71
CA ASN A 74 -2.36 -3.18 -2.92
C ASN A 74 -3.61 -4.02 -2.59
N VAL A 75 -3.42 -5.24 -2.04
CA VAL A 75 -4.53 -6.08 -1.56
C VAL A 75 -4.88 -5.69 -0.13
N ASP A 76 -6.08 -6.05 0.31
CA ASP A 76 -6.48 -5.89 1.71
C ASP A 76 -5.60 -6.72 2.63
N TRP A 77 -5.26 -6.14 3.78
CA TRP A 77 -4.52 -6.84 4.81
C TRP A 77 -4.88 -6.34 6.21
N ALA A 78 -4.82 -7.24 7.18
CA ALA A 78 -5.08 -6.95 8.57
C ALA A 78 -3.82 -7.16 9.41
N GLY A 79 -3.39 -6.13 10.11
CA GLY A 79 -2.35 -6.22 11.12
C GLY A 79 -2.93 -6.63 12.46
N LEU A 80 -2.21 -7.48 13.18
CA LEU A 80 -2.61 -7.98 14.49
C LEU A 80 -1.50 -7.75 15.51
N GLY A 81 -1.80 -7.00 16.55
CA GLY A 81 -0.87 -6.76 17.64
C GLY A 81 -0.67 -5.28 17.96
N PRO A 82 0.07 -4.97 19.04
CA PRO A 82 0.31 -3.59 19.43
C PRO A 82 1.04 -2.79 18.34
N GLY A 83 0.42 -1.67 17.90
CA GLY A 83 0.94 -0.82 16.85
C GLY A 83 0.85 -1.41 15.44
N ALA A 84 0.13 -2.51 15.25
CA ALA A 84 -0.07 -3.09 13.94
C ALA A 84 -0.98 -2.20 13.07
N HIS A 85 -0.66 -2.11 11.78
CA HIS A 85 -1.46 -1.39 10.80
C HIS A 85 -2.32 -2.36 9.99
N SER A 86 -3.41 -1.88 9.43
CA SER A 86 -4.27 -2.59 8.50
C SER A 86 -4.62 -1.70 7.32
N HIS A 87 -4.93 -2.30 6.18
CA HIS A 87 -5.31 -1.60 4.96
C HIS A 87 -6.47 -2.33 4.28
N TYR A 88 -7.48 -1.59 3.89
CA TYR A 88 -8.68 -2.08 3.22
C TYR A 88 -9.00 -1.17 2.04
N ASN A 89 -9.14 -1.74 0.85
CA ASN A 89 -9.37 -0.97 -0.39
C ASN A 89 -10.79 -0.41 -0.52
N ALA A 90 -11.76 -1.10 0.08
CA ALA A 90 -13.16 -0.68 0.02
C ALA A 90 -13.86 -1.05 1.32
N VAL A 91 -14.31 -0.05 2.06
CA VAL A 91 -15.16 -0.20 3.23
C VAL A 91 -16.40 0.67 3.06
N THR A 92 -17.50 0.27 3.69
CA THR A 92 -18.70 1.10 3.81
C THR A 92 -18.73 1.74 5.19
N GLU A 93 -19.49 2.82 5.37
CA GLU A 93 -19.67 3.42 6.70
C GLU A 93 -20.17 2.42 7.74
N ALA A 94 -20.91 1.40 7.32
CA ALA A 94 -21.39 0.34 8.20
C ALA A 94 -20.26 -0.57 8.72
N ASP A 95 -19.18 -0.70 7.98
CA ASP A 95 -18.03 -1.55 8.33
C ASP A 95 -17.03 -0.81 9.24
N HIS A 96 -17.21 0.49 9.48
CA HIS A 96 -16.30 1.28 10.29
C HIS A 96 -16.54 0.96 11.79
N PRO A 97 -15.52 0.47 12.55
CA PRO A 97 -15.70 0.06 13.95
C PRO A 97 -16.19 1.17 14.88
N GLN A 98 -15.96 2.44 14.55
CA GLN A 98 -16.49 3.56 15.33
C GLN A 98 -18.01 3.71 15.18
N SER A 99 -18.64 3.21 14.11
CA SER A 99 -20.09 3.22 13.97
C SER A 99 -20.79 2.27 14.94
N ALA A 100 -20.12 1.20 15.35
CA ALA A 100 -20.62 0.27 16.38
C ALA A 100 -20.57 0.84 17.80
N SER A 101 -19.78 1.88 18.05
CA SER A 101 -19.63 2.54 19.36
C SER A 101 -20.71 3.58 19.64
N LEU A 102 -21.45 4.05 18.64
CA LEU A 102 -22.47 5.09 18.80
C LEU A 102 -23.81 4.61 19.38
N THR A 103 -23.95 3.31 19.64
CA THR A 103 -25.16 2.72 20.25
C THR A 103 -25.04 2.40 21.75
N ALA A 104 -23.95 2.83 22.40
CA ALA A 104 -23.84 2.69 23.86
C ALA A 104 -24.63 3.81 24.58
N PRO A 105 -25.40 3.51 25.63
CA PRO A 105 -26.22 4.51 26.35
C PRO A 105 -25.33 5.55 27.02
N ALA A 106 -25.75 6.81 26.91
CA ALA A 106 -25.12 7.97 27.53
C ALA A 106 -24.95 7.82 29.06
N GLY A 107 -23.73 7.50 29.46
CA GLY A 107 -23.30 7.57 30.87
C GLY A 107 -22.11 8.52 30.95
N GLY A 108 -22.33 9.68 31.61
CA GLY A 108 -21.39 10.78 31.61
C GLY A 108 -20.06 10.45 32.31
N GLY A 109 -18.98 10.73 31.63
CA GLY A 109 -17.63 10.79 32.17
C GLY A 109 -16.82 11.82 31.39
N LYS A 110 -16.26 12.81 32.09
CA LYS A 110 -15.51 13.92 31.52
C LYS A 110 -14.27 13.43 30.83
N SER A 111 -14.12 13.78 29.55
CA SER A 111 -12.91 13.57 28.76
C SER A 111 -11.90 14.66 29.12
N GLU A 112 -10.78 14.29 29.73
CA GLU A 112 -9.59 15.12 29.77
C GLU A 112 -8.82 14.93 28.46
N ALA A 113 -8.64 16.04 27.74
CA ALA A 113 -7.86 16.10 26.52
C ALA A 113 -6.38 15.83 26.84
N ILE A 114 -5.85 14.74 26.33
CA ILE A 114 -4.40 14.48 26.31
C ILE A 114 -3.87 15.04 25.00
N ALA A 115 -2.99 16.04 25.16
CA ALA A 115 -2.35 16.73 24.06
C ALA A 115 -1.57 15.78 23.14
N SER A 116 -1.76 15.97 21.82
CA SER A 116 -1.03 15.32 20.76
C SER A 116 0.46 15.62 20.85
N ALA A 117 1.28 14.61 21.07
CA ALA A 117 2.70 14.65 20.75
C ALA A 117 2.88 14.00 19.38
N SER A 118 3.16 14.81 18.37
CA SER A 118 3.65 14.36 17.07
C SER A 118 5.00 13.67 17.28
N ALA A 119 5.06 12.39 16.97
CA ALA A 119 6.32 11.67 16.87
C ALA A 119 6.45 11.14 15.44
N ASP A 120 7.22 11.87 14.63
CA ASP A 120 7.85 11.35 13.44
C ASP A 120 8.68 10.11 13.82
N GLY A 121 8.24 8.96 13.41
CA GLY A 121 8.92 7.70 13.66
C GLY A 121 8.43 6.64 12.70
N GLN A 122 9.01 6.62 11.49
CA GLN A 122 8.96 5.45 10.64
C GLN A 122 9.61 4.28 11.38
N ALA A 123 8.80 3.44 12.02
CA ALA A 123 9.24 2.19 12.57
C ALA A 123 9.11 1.12 11.47
N ASN A 124 10.23 0.67 10.92
CA ASN A 124 10.31 -0.59 10.20
C ASN A 124 9.96 -1.72 11.19
N ALA A 125 8.69 -2.09 11.24
CA ALA A 125 8.24 -3.28 11.93
C ALA A 125 8.10 -4.40 10.92
N GLU A 126 9.04 -5.35 10.92
CA GLU A 126 8.80 -6.69 10.38
C GLU A 126 7.68 -7.33 11.20
N LEU A 127 6.46 -7.26 10.70
CA LEU A 127 5.33 -7.94 11.31
C LEU A 127 4.88 -9.08 10.41
N GLY A 128 4.80 -10.27 11.02
CA GLY A 128 4.22 -11.45 10.38
C GLY A 128 2.74 -11.22 10.08
N MET A 129 2.39 -11.32 8.80
CA MET A 129 1.01 -11.25 8.33
C MET A 129 0.47 -12.61 7.94
N ILE A 130 -0.78 -12.81 8.22
CA ILE A 130 -1.53 -13.98 7.78
C ILE A 130 -2.35 -13.58 6.55
N ASN A 131 -2.08 -14.22 5.40
CA ASN A 131 -2.92 -14.07 4.21
C ASN A 131 -4.29 -14.66 4.48
N ALA A 132 -5.33 -13.82 4.45
CA ALA A 132 -6.71 -14.26 4.48
C ALA A 132 -7.16 -14.80 3.10
N HIS A 133 -6.58 -15.92 2.66
CA HIS A 133 -7.08 -16.72 1.58
C HIS A 133 -7.31 -18.15 2.09
N GLY A 134 -8.24 -18.28 3.03
CA GLY A 134 -8.90 -19.52 3.34
C GLY A 134 -10.29 -19.52 2.68
N ASN A 135 -10.40 -20.15 1.52
CA ASN A 135 -11.68 -20.51 0.94
C ASN A 135 -12.46 -21.35 1.96
N ASN A 136 -13.41 -20.75 2.62
CA ASN A 136 -14.46 -21.50 3.29
C ASN A 136 -15.79 -20.74 3.15
N SER A 137 -16.50 -21.06 2.06
CA SER A 137 -17.88 -20.69 1.84
C SER A 137 -18.74 -21.42 2.86
N GLN A 138 -18.97 -20.82 4.02
CA GLN A 138 -20.10 -21.19 4.84
C GLN A 138 -21.15 -20.08 4.71
N GLU A 139 -22.18 -20.40 3.96
CA GLU A 139 -23.43 -19.65 3.93
C GLU A 139 -24.00 -19.55 5.37
N ILE A 140 -23.97 -18.33 5.91
CA ILE A 140 -24.72 -18.02 7.12
C ILE A 140 -26.14 -17.66 6.67
N HIS A 141 -27.07 -18.60 6.83
CA HIS A 141 -28.50 -18.35 6.69
C HIS A 141 -28.97 -17.33 7.73
N ALA A 142 -29.40 -16.15 7.26
CA ALA A 142 -30.16 -15.22 8.08
C ALA A 142 -31.58 -15.75 8.30
N PRO A 143 -32.17 -15.63 9.50
CA PRO A 143 -33.56 -15.99 9.74
C PRO A 143 -34.51 -15.03 9.04
N ALA A 144 -35.47 -15.59 8.30
CA ALA A 144 -36.55 -14.85 7.69
C ALA A 144 -37.53 -14.32 8.76
N GLY A 145 -37.96 -13.08 8.60
CA GLY A 145 -39.21 -12.60 9.20
C GLY A 145 -39.18 -11.19 9.73
N GLY A 146 -39.84 -10.27 9.05
CA GLY A 146 -40.23 -8.96 9.59
C GLY A 146 -40.26 -7.88 8.51
N GLY A 147 -41.37 -7.80 7.77
CA GLY A 147 -41.60 -6.73 6.81
C GLY A 147 -41.74 -5.36 7.50
N CYS A 148 -41.03 -4.37 6.99
CA CYS A 148 -41.33 -2.95 7.18
C CYS A 148 -41.64 -2.30 5.84
N PRO A 149 -42.52 -1.28 5.80
CA PRO A 149 -43.12 -0.75 4.59
C PRO A 149 -42.11 0.05 3.74
N ALA A 150 -42.32 0.00 2.44
CA ALA A 150 -41.61 0.74 1.45
C ALA A 150 -41.73 2.26 1.71
N ASP A 151 -40.64 2.87 2.14
CA ASP A 151 -40.47 4.31 2.01
C ASP A 151 -39.45 4.54 0.89
N ALA A 152 -39.86 5.34 -0.09
CA ALA A 152 -39.04 5.71 -1.23
C ALA A 152 -37.90 6.62 -0.77
N GLY A 153 -36.88 6.06 -0.18
CA GLY A 153 -35.64 6.74 0.16
C GLY A 153 -34.79 6.87 -1.10
N LEU A 154 -34.46 8.09 -1.46
CA LEU A 154 -33.33 8.45 -2.32
C LEU A 154 -32.17 7.52 -1.97
N GLY A 155 -31.75 6.73 -2.97
CA GLY A 155 -30.64 5.79 -2.79
C GLY A 155 -29.40 6.56 -2.33
N VAL A 156 -29.05 6.37 -1.06
CA VAL A 156 -27.73 6.74 -0.56
C VAL A 156 -26.76 5.81 -1.29
N VAL A 157 -26.07 6.33 -2.29
CA VAL A 157 -24.92 5.67 -2.86
C VAL A 157 -23.92 5.65 -1.73
N SER A 158 -23.76 4.51 -1.06
CA SER A 158 -22.66 4.34 -0.11
C SER A 158 -21.38 4.36 -0.93
N VAL A 159 -20.67 5.46 -0.88
CA VAL A 159 -19.35 5.57 -1.51
C VAL A 159 -18.43 4.68 -0.70
N SER A 160 -17.96 3.59 -1.32
CA SER A 160 -16.88 2.80 -0.73
C SER A 160 -15.59 3.60 -0.83
N HIS A 161 -14.84 3.67 0.23
CA HIS A 161 -13.55 4.34 0.29
C HIS A 161 -12.51 3.37 0.88
N GLY A 162 -11.24 3.65 0.63
CA GLY A 162 -10.17 2.93 1.28
C GLY A 162 -10.04 3.34 2.76
N LEU A 163 -9.52 2.45 3.58
CA LEU A 163 -9.32 2.68 5.00
C LEU A 163 -7.98 2.12 5.44
N ARG A 164 -7.21 2.93 6.16
CA ARG A 164 -6.11 2.44 7.00
C ARG A 164 -6.48 2.59 8.45
N SER A 165 -6.07 1.62 9.25
CA SER A 165 -6.20 1.68 10.69
C SER A 165 -4.92 1.19 11.35
N TRP A 166 -4.70 1.62 12.59
CA TRP A 166 -3.59 1.12 13.39
C TRP A 166 -4.02 0.87 14.83
N ASP A 167 -3.47 -0.20 15.36
CA ASP A 167 -3.74 -0.63 16.72
C ASP A 167 -2.98 0.24 17.75
N ILE A 168 -3.49 0.22 18.98
CA ILE A 168 -2.84 0.83 20.14
C ILE A 168 -1.41 0.30 20.25
N ALA A 169 -0.41 1.17 20.16
CA ALA A 169 1.00 0.78 20.13
C ALA A 169 1.49 0.25 21.50
N HIS A 170 0.89 0.67 22.63
CA HIS A 170 1.31 0.25 23.95
C HIS A 170 0.77 -1.15 24.27
N PRO A 171 1.64 -2.20 24.48
CA PRO A 171 1.19 -3.59 24.61
C PRO A 171 0.15 -3.85 25.71
N ARG A 172 0.30 -3.18 26.87
CA ARG A 172 -0.65 -3.37 27.99
C ARG A 172 -2.03 -2.78 27.65
N LEU A 173 -2.08 -1.60 27.04
CA LEU A 173 -3.34 -0.96 26.65
C LEU A 173 -4.04 -1.74 25.55
N TRP A 174 -3.26 -2.24 24.56
CA TRP A 174 -3.74 -3.15 23.53
C TRP A 174 -4.37 -4.41 24.16
N GLY A 175 -3.63 -5.09 25.05
CA GLY A 175 -4.12 -6.28 25.75
C GLY A 175 -5.36 -6.01 26.62
N THR A 176 -5.47 -4.82 27.23
CA THR A 176 -6.67 -4.41 27.97
C THR A 176 -7.87 -4.31 27.04
N ALA A 177 -7.72 -3.66 25.87
CA ALA A 177 -8.80 -3.54 24.89
C ALA A 177 -9.30 -4.92 24.43
N ILE A 178 -8.38 -5.84 24.12
CA ILE A 178 -8.72 -7.22 23.72
C ILE A 178 -9.48 -7.95 24.83
N ASN A 179 -9.00 -7.87 26.09
CA ASN A 179 -9.66 -8.53 27.23
C ASN A 179 -11.07 -7.96 27.52
N GLU A 180 -11.31 -6.72 27.13
CA GLU A 180 -12.62 -6.05 27.24
C GLU A 180 -13.49 -6.26 26.00
N ASN A 181 -13.09 -7.12 25.06
CA ASN A 181 -13.75 -7.34 23.76
C ASN A 181 -13.96 -6.04 22.95
N ARG A 182 -13.04 -5.10 23.07
CA ARG A 182 -13.02 -3.88 22.25
C ARG A 182 -12.01 -4.04 21.12
N VAL A 183 -12.34 -3.47 19.96
CA VAL A 183 -11.38 -3.34 18.85
C VAL A 183 -10.23 -2.46 19.34
N PRO A 184 -8.97 -2.92 19.24
CA PRO A 184 -7.82 -2.21 19.82
C PRO A 184 -7.29 -1.08 18.93
N TRP A 185 -8.08 -0.53 18.04
CA TRP A 185 -7.67 0.57 17.18
C TRP A 185 -7.35 1.83 17.99
N ALA A 186 -6.21 2.43 17.67
CA ALA A 186 -5.84 3.75 18.16
C ALA A 186 -6.47 4.84 17.32
N ASP A 187 -6.41 4.68 15.98
CA ASP A 187 -6.98 5.63 15.04
C ASP A 187 -7.12 4.97 13.64
N SER A 188 -7.66 5.74 12.69
CA SER A 188 -7.83 5.35 11.30
C SER A 188 -7.84 6.56 10.39
N GLU A 189 -7.49 6.36 9.13
CA GLU A 189 -7.59 7.36 8.06
C GLU A 189 -8.37 6.79 6.87
N THR A 190 -9.15 7.64 6.25
CA THR A 190 -9.84 7.33 4.99
C THR A 190 -8.90 7.62 3.84
N ILE A 191 -8.78 6.68 2.91
CA ILE A 191 -7.98 6.83 1.69
C ILE A 191 -8.91 7.36 0.60
N THR A 192 -8.62 8.54 0.10
CA THR A 192 -9.38 9.13 -1.02
C THR A 192 -9.13 8.37 -2.32
N PRO A 193 -10.01 8.51 -3.33
CA PRO A 193 -9.76 7.91 -4.64
C PRO A 193 -8.47 8.40 -5.31
N GLU A 194 -8.08 9.67 -5.09
CA GLU A 194 -6.82 10.22 -5.57
C GLU A 194 -5.62 9.55 -4.90
N GLU A 195 -5.61 9.46 -3.58
CA GLU A 195 -4.55 8.77 -2.82
C GLU A 195 -4.45 7.29 -3.20
N ASN A 196 -5.58 6.61 -3.42
CA ASN A 196 -5.57 5.23 -3.90
C ASN A 196 -4.96 5.11 -5.31
N LEU A 197 -5.22 6.07 -6.19
CA LEU A 197 -4.63 6.12 -7.53
C LEU A 197 -3.12 6.31 -7.47
N GLU A 198 -2.63 7.25 -6.65
CA GLU A 198 -1.19 7.47 -6.41
C GLU A 198 -0.52 6.21 -5.89
N GLU A 199 -1.13 5.52 -4.94
CA GLU A 199 -0.62 4.25 -4.41
C GLU A 199 -0.55 3.16 -5.46
N LEU A 200 -1.60 2.99 -6.26
CA LEU A 200 -1.63 1.99 -7.34
C LEU A 200 -0.49 2.20 -8.34
N ILE A 201 -0.21 3.46 -8.69
CA ILE A 201 0.90 3.82 -9.58
C ILE A 201 2.24 3.51 -8.90
N MET A 202 2.43 4.04 -7.69
CA MET A 202 3.68 3.91 -6.94
C MET A 202 4.04 2.45 -6.64
N LEU A 203 3.06 1.63 -6.27
CA LEU A 203 3.27 0.22 -5.95
C LEU A 203 3.43 -0.63 -7.20
N GLY A 204 2.59 -0.41 -8.23
CA GLY A 204 2.59 -1.20 -9.46
C GLY A 204 3.87 -1.04 -10.30
N LEU A 205 4.46 0.16 -10.32
CA LEU A 205 5.73 0.42 -11.00
C LEU A 205 6.96 -0.17 -10.28
N ARG A 206 6.77 -0.85 -9.15
CA ARG A 206 7.83 -1.57 -8.42
C ARG A 206 7.82 -3.07 -8.64
N LEU A 207 6.88 -3.56 -9.46
CA LEU A 207 6.69 -4.98 -9.76
C LEU A 207 7.25 -5.38 -11.12
N HIS A 208 7.80 -6.58 -11.20
CA HIS A 208 8.14 -7.22 -12.47
C HIS A 208 6.90 -7.51 -13.33
N GLU A 209 5.77 -7.82 -12.73
CA GLU A 209 4.51 -8.00 -13.44
C GLU A 209 3.95 -6.68 -14.00
N GLY A 210 4.46 -5.54 -13.53
CA GLY A 210 4.16 -4.21 -14.00
C GLY A 210 2.81 -3.66 -13.58
N LEU A 211 2.64 -2.36 -13.83
CA LEU A 211 1.43 -1.59 -13.59
C LEU A 211 0.38 -1.90 -14.67
N ASP A 212 -0.83 -2.26 -14.26
CA ASP A 212 -1.97 -2.52 -15.15
C ASP A 212 -2.63 -1.20 -15.56
N LEU A 213 -2.45 -0.76 -16.82
CA LEU A 213 -3.06 0.48 -17.32
C LEU A 213 -4.59 0.47 -17.29
N ASP A 214 -5.22 -0.68 -17.47
CA ASP A 214 -6.68 -0.76 -17.43
C ASP A 214 -7.20 -0.56 -15.99
N ARG A 215 -6.45 -1.05 -14.99
CA ARG A 215 -6.74 -0.78 -13.57
C ARG A 215 -6.57 0.71 -13.24
N ILE A 216 -5.48 1.32 -13.70
CA ILE A 216 -5.23 2.76 -13.51
C ILE A 216 -6.30 3.60 -14.18
N ASN A 217 -6.67 3.28 -15.42
CA ASN A 217 -7.70 4.03 -16.13
C ASN A 217 -9.08 3.92 -15.46
N ARG A 218 -9.40 2.80 -14.81
CA ARG A 218 -10.59 2.71 -13.96
C ARG A 218 -10.45 3.61 -12.74
N ALA A 219 -9.34 3.57 -12.02
CA ALA A 219 -9.10 4.37 -10.83
C ALA A 219 -9.13 5.89 -11.12
N ILE A 220 -8.60 6.35 -12.26
CA ILE A 220 -8.69 7.75 -12.71
C ILE A 220 -10.17 8.20 -12.84
N ASN A 221 -11.01 7.33 -13.38
CA ASN A 221 -12.43 7.63 -13.53
C ASN A 221 -13.17 7.63 -12.19
N ASP A 222 -12.82 6.71 -11.29
CA ASP A 222 -13.40 6.61 -9.95
C ASP A 222 -13.02 7.82 -9.09
N ALA A 223 -11.80 8.35 -9.23
CA ALA A 223 -11.34 9.57 -8.59
C ALA A 223 -12.02 10.84 -9.10
N GLY A 224 -12.86 10.75 -10.13
CA GLY A 224 -13.58 11.90 -10.68
C GLY A 224 -12.67 12.93 -11.36
N MET A 225 -11.42 12.57 -11.67
CA MET A 225 -10.44 13.44 -12.33
C MET A 225 -10.79 13.77 -13.79
N SER A 226 -11.93 13.27 -14.25
CA SER A 226 -12.53 13.63 -15.53
C SER A 226 -13.14 15.03 -15.46
N SER A 227 -12.55 16.00 -16.13
CA SER A 227 -12.98 17.41 -16.10
C SER A 227 -14.32 17.70 -16.77
N THR A 228 -14.95 16.71 -17.40
CA THR A 228 -16.32 16.75 -17.94
C THR A 228 -16.87 15.34 -18.06
N PRO A 229 -18.20 15.11 -17.88
CA PRO A 229 -18.84 13.80 -18.00
C PRO A 229 -18.68 13.09 -19.37
N GLN A 230 -18.05 13.75 -20.34
CA GLN A 230 -17.93 13.27 -21.72
C GLN A 230 -16.50 12.91 -22.17
N THR A 231 -15.48 13.21 -21.35
CA THR A 231 -14.09 12.85 -21.67
C THR A 231 -13.50 12.05 -20.54
N LEU A 232 -13.55 10.73 -20.67
CA LEU A 232 -12.80 9.84 -19.80
C LEU A 232 -11.30 10.17 -19.95
N ARG A 233 -10.64 10.60 -18.88
CA ARG A 233 -9.19 10.66 -18.87
C ARG A 233 -8.67 9.23 -18.87
N THR A 234 -7.79 8.93 -19.79
CA THR A 234 -7.12 7.63 -19.87
C THR A 234 -5.66 7.86 -20.17
N VAL A 235 -4.81 7.10 -19.51
CA VAL A 235 -3.40 7.00 -19.90
C VAL A 235 -3.32 6.03 -21.07
N SER A 236 -2.84 6.51 -22.20
CA SER A 236 -2.61 5.69 -23.40
C SER A 236 -1.13 5.34 -23.53
N VAL A 237 -0.83 4.26 -24.25
CA VAL A 237 0.56 3.85 -24.55
C VAL A 237 1.32 4.94 -25.30
N ASP A 238 0.66 5.70 -26.17
CA ASP A 238 1.28 6.78 -26.93
C ASP A 238 1.82 7.91 -26.03
N GLN A 239 1.15 8.20 -24.92
CA GLN A 239 1.61 9.18 -23.94
C GLN A 239 2.89 8.72 -23.22
N LEU A 240 3.10 7.40 -23.11
CA LEU A 240 4.28 6.81 -22.49
C LEU A 240 5.49 6.69 -23.44
N ALA A 241 5.33 7.08 -24.72
CA ALA A 241 6.39 7.00 -25.72
C ALA A 241 7.72 7.67 -25.30
N PRO A 242 7.75 8.83 -24.62
CA PRO A 242 9.00 9.40 -24.11
C PRO A 242 9.75 8.45 -23.17
N MET A 243 9.07 7.89 -22.16
CA MET A 243 9.66 6.96 -21.19
C MET A 243 10.14 5.66 -21.83
N ILE A 244 9.42 5.19 -22.86
CA ILE A 244 9.81 4.02 -23.66
C ILE A 244 11.08 4.35 -24.47
N SER A 245 11.12 5.51 -25.12
CA SER A 245 12.26 5.93 -25.93
C SER A 245 13.54 6.16 -25.12
N GLU A 246 13.39 6.60 -23.86
CA GLU A 246 14.47 6.74 -22.88
C GLU A 246 14.91 5.39 -22.29
N GLY A 247 14.19 4.33 -22.59
CA GLY A 247 14.47 2.98 -22.08
C GLY A 247 14.19 2.82 -20.58
N LEU A 248 13.27 3.60 -20.04
CA LEU A 248 12.86 3.53 -18.63
C LEU A 248 11.81 2.45 -18.37
N ILE A 249 10.87 2.31 -19.32
CA ILE A 249 9.78 1.34 -19.23
C ILE A 249 9.61 0.56 -20.53
N THR A 250 8.94 -0.57 -20.44
CA THR A 250 8.36 -1.30 -21.56
C THR A 250 6.86 -1.45 -21.34
N VAL A 251 6.10 -1.58 -22.41
CA VAL A 251 4.66 -1.87 -22.34
C VAL A 251 4.41 -3.19 -23.05
N SER A 252 3.77 -4.11 -22.37
CA SER A 252 3.42 -5.43 -22.92
C SER A 252 2.08 -5.40 -23.67
N ASP A 253 1.80 -6.44 -24.47
CA ASP A 253 0.58 -6.57 -25.26
C ASP A 253 -0.70 -6.56 -24.42
N ASN A 254 -0.60 -6.91 -23.13
CA ASN A 254 -1.70 -6.88 -22.17
C ASN A 254 -1.75 -5.60 -21.35
N HIS A 255 -1.26 -4.50 -21.90
CA HIS A 255 -1.28 -3.15 -21.33
C HIS A 255 -0.61 -3.02 -19.95
N ARG A 256 0.46 -3.81 -19.71
CA ARG A 256 1.24 -3.66 -18.48
C ARG A 256 2.50 -2.84 -18.73
N VAL A 257 2.69 -1.83 -17.88
CA VAL A 257 3.88 -0.98 -17.86
C VAL A 257 4.89 -1.57 -16.89
N VAL A 258 6.02 -2.04 -17.43
CA VAL A 258 7.07 -2.69 -16.65
C VAL A 258 8.32 -1.83 -16.68
N PRO A 259 8.91 -1.45 -15.53
CA PRO A 259 10.17 -0.74 -15.52
C PRO A 259 11.31 -1.64 -16.06
N THR A 260 12.13 -1.10 -16.94
CA THR A 260 13.36 -1.76 -17.37
C THR A 260 14.37 -1.78 -16.22
N ARG A 261 15.51 -2.45 -16.40
CA ARG A 261 16.61 -2.38 -15.41
C ARG A 261 17.03 -0.93 -15.12
N ARG A 262 17.12 -0.09 -16.16
CA ARG A 262 17.41 1.34 -16.00
C ARG A 262 16.26 2.06 -15.26
N GLY A 263 15.01 1.76 -15.60
CA GLY A 263 13.85 2.33 -14.93
C GLY A 263 13.78 1.94 -13.45
N ARG A 264 14.20 0.72 -13.09
CA ARG A 264 14.28 0.29 -11.67
C ARG A 264 15.26 1.15 -10.84
N LEU A 265 16.41 1.52 -11.44
CA LEU A 265 17.39 2.40 -10.81
C LEU A 265 16.92 3.86 -10.71
N LEU A 266 15.98 4.27 -11.54
CA LEU A 266 15.41 5.61 -11.62
C LEU A 266 13.90 5.60 -11.28
N ASN A 267 13.49 4.65 -10.43
CA ASN A 267 12.07 4.36 -10.25
C ASN A 267 11.26 5.56 -9.73
N ASP A 268 11.82 6.34 -8.83
CA ASP A 268 11.13 7.53 -8.30
C ASP A 268 10.87 8.55 -9.43
N ALA A 269 11.84 8.79 -10.32
CA ALA A 269 11.65 9.65 -11.49
C ALA A 269 10.63 9.06 -12.49
N VAL A 270 10.56 7.73 -12.64
CA VAL A 270 9.55 7.05 -13.44
C VAL A 270 8.16 7.27 -12.84
N ILE A 271 8.02 7.17 -11.53
CA ILE A 271 6.76 7.40 -10.80
C ILE A 271 6.33 8.86 -10.94
N GLU A 272 7.21 9.84 -10.71
CA GLU A 272 6.93 11.27 -10.86
C GLU A 272 6.43 11.60 -12.27
N GLN A 273 7.11 11.11 -13.32
CA GLN A 273 6.65 11.30 -14.69
C GLN A 273 5.27 10.67 -14.93
N PHE A 274 5.00 9.53 -14.31
CA PHE A 274 3.70 8.89 -14.44
C PHE A 274 2.60 9.71 -13.77
N PHE A 275 2.85 10.30 -12.60
CA PHE A 275 1.95 11.23 -11.93
C PHE A 275 1.63 12.44 -12.81
N ASP A 276 2.63 13.03 -13.49
CA ASP A 276 2.42 14.12 -14.43
C ASP A 276 1.45 13.76 -15.57
N PHE A 277 1.53 12.52 -16.10
CA PHE A 277 0.60 12.06 -17.15
C PHE A 277 -0.83 11.90 -16.64
N VAL A 278 -0.97 11.46 -15.40
CA VAL A 278 -2.27 11.25 -14.74
C VAL A 278 -2.82 12.57 -14.22
N GLY A 279 -1.97 13.50 -13.81
CA GLY A 279 -2.32 14.81 -13.25
C GLY A 279 -2.69 14.74 -11.78
N VAL A 280 -1.96 13.91 -11.01
CA VAL A 280 -1.99 13.80 -9.54
C VAL A 280 -0.69 14.31 -8.96
#